data_5e4e13f660213e308c0baca5ba6bd2f1
#
_entry.id   5e4e13f660213e308c0baca5ba6bd2f1
#
_cell.length_a   1.000
_cell.length_b   1.000
_cell.length_c   1.000
_cell.angle_alpha   90.00
_cell.angle_beta   90.00
_cell.angle_gamma   90.00
#
_symmetry.space_group_name_H-M   'P 1'
#
loop_
_entity.id
_entity.type
_entity.pdbx_description
1 polymer ?
#
loop_
_entity_poly.entity_id
_entity_poly.type
_entity_poly.pdbx_seq_one_letter_code
_entity_poly.pdbx_strand_id
1 'polypeptide(L)'
;EGVRAFEPGLLAAAHRGVLYVDEVNLLHDHLVDLLLDAAAMGRNHVEREGVSVSHASRFLLVGTMNPEEGELRPQLLDRFGLTVEVAASRDPAVRVEVVRRRLAADADPAGFAARWADADAQVARRVAAARDRLGRVRLPDAALRQIAEVCAAFDVDGMRADIVTARAAMAHAAWQDRTVVTAEDVRVAARLALPHRRRRDPFDAPGLDEDRLDEALRRAADAHPDDDPPAPDGDGLGDGGGPGGGRVVVG
;
A
#
# COMPACT_ATOMS: atom_id res chain seq x y z
N GLU A 1 44.32 18.70 11.83
CA GLU A 1 43.63 18.00 10.73
C GLU A 1 42.35 17.43 11.32
N GLY A 2 41.17 18.07 11.02
CA GLY A 2 39.87 17.60 11.51
C GLY A 2 39.49 16.29 10.82
N VAL A 3 39.26 15.23 11.59
CA VAL A 3 38.67 13.99 11.10
C VAL A 3 37.24 14.29 10.70
N ARG A 4 36.92 14.24 9.41
CA ARG A 4 35.55 14.34 8.91
C ARG A 4 34.79 13.08 9.30
N ALA A 5 33.93 13.15 10.29
CA ALA A 5 33.07 12.05 10.70
C ALA A 5 31.73 12.14 9.95
N PHE A 6 31.25 11.01 9.43
CA PHE A 6 29.89 10.91 8.89
C PHE A 6 28.90 10.96 10.03
N GLU A 7 28.01 11.95 10.02
CA GLU A 7 26.90 12.03 10.94
C GLU A 7 25.64 11.45 10.26
N PRO A 8 25.02 10.40 10.83
CA PRO A 8 23.83 9.79 10.25
C PRO A 8 22.65 10.76 10.22
N GLY A 9 22.13 11.02 9.02
CA GLY A 9 20.94 11.83 8.83
C GLY A 9 19.64 11.05 8.94
N LEU A 10 18.53 11.71 8.61
CA LEU A 10 17.15 11.19 8.71
C LEU A 10 16.96 9.86 7.99
N LEU A 11 17.50 9.69 6.77
CA LEU A 11 17.37 8.46 5.99
C LEU A 11 18.11 7.27 6.61
N ALA A 12 19.20 7.52 7.33
CA ALA A 12 19.89 6.49 8.08
C ALA A 12 19.08 6.07 9.33
N ALA A 13 18.50 7.06 10.03
CA ALA A 13 17.65 6.84 11.19
C ALA A 13 16.36 6.04 10.84
N ALA A 14 15.80 6.26 9.65
CA ALA A 14 14.62 5.54 9.17
C ALA A 14 14.90 4.08 8.74
N HIS A 15 16.17 3.65 8.70
CA HIS A 15 16.53 2.31 8.24
C HIS A 15 15.80 1.20 9.01
N ARG A 16 15.11 0.30 8.28
CA ARG A 16 14.23 -0.77 8.79
C ARG A 16 12.97 -0.29 9.51
N GLY A 17 12.65 0.99 9.40
CA GLY A 17 11.46 1.62 9.97
C GLY A 17 10.54 2.17 8.92
N VAL A 18 9.80 3.19 9.31
CA VAL A 18 8.88 3.97 8.48
C VAL A 18 9.36 5.42 8.45
N LEU A 19 9.42 5.99 7.26
CA LEU A 19 9.58 7.43 7.07
C LEU A 19 8.22 8.00 6.66
N TYR A 20 7.63 8.77 7.55
CA TYR A 20 6.38 9.47 7.31
C TYR A 20 6.69 10.90 6.86
N VAL A 21 6.11 11.31 5.75
CA VAL A 21 6.24 12.65 5.19
C VAL A 21 4.85 13.24 5.02
N ASP A 22 4.54 14.23 5.84
CA ASP A 22 3.29 14.97 5.73
C ASP A 22 3.35 15.95 4.56
N GLU A 23 2.27 16.07 3.81
CA GLU A 23 2.16 16.99 2.67
C GLU A 23 3.33 16.86 1.69
N VAL A 24 3.61 15.65 1.25
CA VAL A 24 4.75 15.34 0.36
C VAL A 24 4.71 16.15 -0.96
N ASN A 25 3.53 16.59 -1.39
CA ASN A 25 3.31 17.45 -2.55
C ASN A 25 3.85 18.88 -2.38
N LEU A 26 4.09 19.34 -1.15
CA LEU A 26 4.67 20.66 -0.87
C LEU A 26 6.21 20.63 -0.85
N LEU A 27 6.83 19.47 -0.89
CA LEU A 27 8.27 19.35 -1.02
C LEU A 27 8.72 19.69 -2.45
N HIS A 28 9.93 20.22 -2.57
CA HIS A 28 10.58 20.35 -3.88
C HIS A 28 10.74 18.97 -4.54
N ASP A 29 10.42 18.86 -5.82
CA ASP A 29 10.50 17.62 -6.60
C ASP A 29 11.79 16.83 -6.39
N HIS A 30 12.94 17.56 -6.37
CA HIS A 30 14.25 16.95 -6.14
C HIS A 30 14.36 16.21 -4.79
N LEU A 31 13.71 16.72 -3.74
CA LEU A 31 13.68 16.04 -2.43
C LEU A 31 12.80 14.80 -2.49
N VAL A 32 11.65 14.88 -3.17
CA VAL A 32 10.77 13.72 -3.37
C VAL A 32 11.49 12.64 -4.17
N ASP A 33 12.19 13.00 -5.26
CA ASP A 33 13.02 12.08 -6.04
C ASP A 33 14.06 11.37 -5.17
N LEU A 34 14.80 12.12 -4.36
CA LEU A 34 15.81 11.57 -3.47
C LEU A 34 15.23 10.57 -2.46
N LEU A 35 14.07 10.90 -1.88
CA LEU A 35 13.36 10.01 -0.94
C LEU A 35 12.91 8.72 -1.63
N LEU A 36 12.33 8.83 -2.82
CA LEU A 36 11.86 7.70 -3.62
C LEU A 36 13.01 6.82 -4.09
N ASP A 37 14.14 7.42 -4.51
CA ASP A 37 15.34 6.68 -4.89
C ASP A 37 15.93 5.91 -3.71
N ALA A 38 16.07 6.56 -2.56
CA ALA A 38 16.59 5.92 -1.35
C ALA A 38 15.68 4.75 -0.91
N ALA A 39 14.35 4.95 -0.96
CA ALA A 39 13.38 3.91 -0.62
C ALA A 39 13.45 2.71 -1.59
N ALA A 40 13.58 2.98 -2.90
CA ALA A 40 13.65 1.95 -3.93
C ALA A 40 14.96 1.16 -3.89
N MET A 41 16.11 1.86 -3.76
CA MET A 41 17.43 1.23 -3.74
C MET A 41 17.78 0.60 -2.39
N GLY A 42 17.12 1.00 -1.31
CA GLY A 42 17.45 0.59 0.06
C GLY A 42 18.80 1.10 0.57
N ARG A 43 19.40 2.07 -0.14
CA ARG A 43 20.68 2.72 0.17
C ARG A 43 20.61 4.19 -0.21
N ASN A 44 21.32 5.01 0.53
CA ASN A 44 21.51 6.42 0.21
C ASN A 44 23.00 6.70 -0.06
N HIS A 45 23.27 7.45 -1.14
CA HIS A 45 24.61 7.92 -1.50
C HIS A 45 24.69 9.42 -1.24
N VAL A 46 25.68 9.83 -0.49
CA VAL A 46 25.92 11.23 -0.17
C VAL A 46 27.30 11.62 -0.68
N GLU A 47 27.35 12.54 -1.61
CA GLU A 47 28.61 13.13 -2.12
C GLU A 47 28.66 14.60 -1.69
N ARG A 48 29.63 14.93 -0.87
CA ARG A 48 29.91 16.33 -0.48
C ARG A 48 31.41 16.56 -0.41
N GLU A 49 31.87 17.64 -1.01
CA GLU A 49 33.26 18.14 -0.92
C GLU A 49 34.34 17.05 -1.15
N GLY A 50 34.10 16.16 -2.13
CA GLY A 50 35.03 15.07 -2.47
C GLY A 50 34.99 13.85 -1.53
N VAL A 51 34.05 13.81 -0.59
CA VAL A 51 33.76 12.63 0.24
C VAL A 51 32.51 11.95 -0.27
N SER A 52 32.61 10.69 -0.66
CA SER A 52 31.48 9.84 -1.05
C SER A 52 31.21 8.81 0.05
N VAL A 53 30.01 8.82 0.60
CA VAL A 53 29.56 7.88 1.63
C VAL A 53 28.27 7.21 1.19
N SER A 54 28.21 5.90 1.33
CA SER A 54 26.98 5.14 1.12
C SER A 54 26.58 4.42 2.41
N HIS A 55 25.32 4.56 2.78
CA HIS A 55 24.76 3.87 3.94
C HIS A 55 23.45 3.15 3.61
N ALA A 56 23.09 2.15 4.41
CA ALA A 56 21.84 1.45 4.28
C ALA A 56 20.66 2.40 4.63
N SER A 57 19.61 2.37 3.80
CA SER A 57 18.45 3.26 3.92
C SER A 57 17.19 2.53 3.42
N ARG A 58 16.94 1.33 3.95
CA ARG A 58 15.77 0.53 3.61
C ARG A 58 14.65 0.84 4.57
N PHE A 59 13.63 1.57 4.12
CA PHE A 59 12.48 2.00 4.92
C PHE A 59 11.20 1.92 4.10
N LEU A 60 10.05 1.92 4.79
CA LEU A 60 8.75 2.16 4.17
C LEU A 60 8.53 3.67 4.12
N LEU A 61 8.35 4.23 2.92
CA LEU A 61 7.96 5.62 2.73
C LEU A 61 6.44 5.72 2.76
N VAL A 62 5.91 6.56 3.63
CA VAL A 62 4.50 6.93 3.68
C VAL A 62 4.40 8.43 3.49
N GLY A 63 3.74 8.87 2.42
CA GLY A 63 3.49 10.28 2.15
C GLY A 63 2.00 10.57 2.20
N THR A 64 1.62 11.68 2.82
CA THR A 64 0.27 12.24 2.69
C THR A 64 0.27 13.35 1.66
N MET A 65 -0.88 13.59 1.06
CA MET A 65 -1.07 14.66 0.08
C MET A 65 -2.51 15.17 0.19
N ASN A 66 -2.67 16.49 0.14
CA ASN A 66 -3.95 17.12 -0.09
C ASN A 66 -4.01 17.60 -1.55
N PRO A 67 -4.82 16.97 -2.43
CA PRO A 67 -4.90 17.37 -3.84
C PRO A 67 -5.34 18.83 -4.07
N GLU A 68 -6.06 19.44 -3.11
CA GLU A 68 -6.49 20.85 -3.19
C GLU A 68 -5.31 21.83 -3.11
N GLU A 69 -4.19 21.43 -2.49
CA GLU A 69 -2.97 22.23 -2.34
C GLU A 69 -1.95 21.99 -3.46
N GLY A 70 -2.29 21.14 -4.40
CA GLY A 70 -1.47 20.75 -5.54
C GLY A 70 -1.18 19.27 -5.56
N GLU A 71 -0.90 18.75 -6.75
CA GLU A 71 -0.58 17.35 -6.96
C GLU A 71 0.92 17.18 -7.24
N LEU A 72 1.47 16.04 -6.84
CA LEU A 72 2.78 15.61 -7.30
C LEU A 72 2.77 15.42 -8.81
N ARG A 73 3.90 15.70 -9.46
CA ARG A 73 4.06 15.39 -10.88
C ARG A 73 3.79 13.90 -11.14
N PRO A 74 3.13 13.54 -12.25
CA PRO A 74 2.78 12.15 -12.55
C PRO A 74 3.96 11.18 -12.46
N GLN A 75 5.16 11.63 -12.86
CA GLN A 75 6.38 10.81 -12.82
C GLN A 75 6.83 10.48 -11.39
N LEU A 76 6.60 11.39 -10.43
CA LEU A 76 6.88 11.16 -9.01
C LEU A 76 5.80 10.28 -8.39
N LEU A 77 4.55 10.58 -8.71
CA LEU A 77 3.39 9.84 -8.21
C LEU A 77 3.43 8.37 -8.64
N ASP A 78 3.79 8.09 -9.91
CA ASP A 78 3.97 6.71 -10.42
C ASP A 78 5.01 5.89 -9.64
N ARG A 79 5.94 6.54 -8.95
CA ARG A 79 6.98 5.86 -8.18
C ARG A 79 6.51 5.39 -6.79
N PHE A 80 5.43 5.94 -6.27
CA PHE A 80 4.76 5.38 -5.09
C PHE A 80 4.14 4.03 -5.46
N GLY A 81 4.31 3.04 -4.60
CA GLY A 81 3.80 1.69 -4.86
C GLY A 81 2.28 1.65 -4.84
N LEU A 82 1.69 2.13 -3.78
CA LEU A 82 0.26 2.07 -3.50
C LEU A 82 -0.26 3.46 -3.12
N THR A 83 -1.53 3.72 -3.42
CA THR A 83 -2.25 4.91 -2.96
C THR A 83 -3.57 4.52 -2.32
N VAL A 84 -3.99 5.32 -1.34
CA VAL A 84 -5.27 5.17 -0.66
C VAL A 84 -5.94 6.54 -0.60
N GLU A 85 -7.16 6.64 -1.10
CA GLU A 85 -7.97 7.83 -0.93
C GLU A 85 -8.63 7.80 0.46
N VAL A 86 -8.39 8.83 1.25
CA VAL A 86 -8.93 8.97 2.60
C VAL A 86 -10.01 10.03 2.60
N ALA A 87 -11.23 9.64 2.92
CA ALA A 87 -12.36 10.55 3.06
C ALA A 87 -13.03 10.38 4.41
N ALA A 88 -13.54 11.47 4.95
CA ALA A 88 -14.35 11.41 6.17
C ALA A 88 -15.62 10.59 5.93
N SER A 89 -15.91 9.65 6.82
CA SER A 89 -17.16 8.88 6.75
C SER A 89 -18.37 9.81 6.77
N ARG A 90 -19.38 9.51 5.94
CA ARG A 90 -20.68 10.19 5.97
C ARG A 90 -21.64 9.55 6.99
N ASP A 91 -21.32 8.37 7.50
CA ASP A 91 -22.10 7.69 8.54
C ASP A 91 -21.97 8.42 9.88
N PRO A 92 -23.07 8.96 10.44
CA PRO A 92 -23.03 9.67 11.71
C PRO A 92 -22.53 8.81 12.88
N ALA A 93 -22.80 7.50 12.89
CA ALA A 93 -22.36 6.62 13.95
C ALA A 93 -20.82 6.47 13.97
N VAL A 94 -20.22 6.32 12.79
CA VAL A 94 -18.75 6.30 12.64
C VAL A 94 -18.15 7.62 13.08
N ARG A 95 -18.73 8.75 12.68
CA ARG A 95 -18.24 10.10 13.07
C ARG A 95 -18.29 10.30 14.58
N VAL A 96 -19.36 9.90 15.23
CA VAL A 96 -19.49 9.96 16.70
C VAL A 96 -18.40 9.14 17.37
N GLU A 97 -18.12 7.95 16.86
CA GLU A 97 -17.10 7.09 17.45
C GLU A 97 -15.67 7.67 17.27
N VAL A 98 -15.37 8.24 16.10
CA VAL A 98 -14.09 8.94 15.86
C VAL A 98 -13.89 10.09 16.85
N VAL A 99 -14.91 10.95 17.01
CA VAL A 99 -14.85 12.08 17.96
C VAL A 99 -14.69 11.58 19.39
N ARG A 100 -15.45 10.56 19.80
CA ARG A 100 -15.37 9.97 21.13
C ARG A 100 -13.96 9.43 21.44
N ARG A 101 -13.36 8.69 20.48
CA ARG A 101 -11.99 8.16 20.64
C ARG A 101 -10.96 9.27 20.70
N ARG A 102 -11.10 10.30 19.88
CA ARG A 102 -10.17 11.43 19.90
C ARG A 102 -10.21 12.15 21.24
N LEU A 103 -11.40 12.50 21.75
CA LEU A 103 -11.54 13.15 23.04
C LEU A 103 -11.03 12.30 24.21
N ALA A 104 -11.25 10.98 24.14
CA ALA A 104 -10.71 10.07 25.18
C ALA A 104 -9.18 10.01 25.14
N ALA A 105 -8.58 10.00 23.94
CA ALA A 105 -7.12 10.02 23.79
C ALA A 105 -6.51 11.35 24.26
N ASP A 106 -7.17 12.48 24.02
CA ASP A 106 -6.72 13.79 24.46
C ASP A 106 -6.79 13.94 26.00
N ALA A 107 -7.83 13.33 26.62
CA ALA A 107 -8.03 13.39 28.07
C ALA A 107 -7.05 12.51 28.85
N ASP A 108 -6.75 11.30 28.36
CA ASP A 108 -5.82 10.34 28.97
C ASP A 108 -5.10 9.51 27.89
N PRO A 109 -4.02 10.02 27.29
CA PRO A 109 -3.28 9.34 26.25
C PRO A 109 -2.75 7.96 26.67
N ALA A 110 -2.26 7.85 27.91
CA ALA A 110 -1.68 6.61 28.40
C ALA A 110 -2.74 5.54 28.64
N GLY A 111 -3.84 5.88 29.29
CA GLY A 111 -4.97 4.97 29.49
C GLY A 111 -5.65 4.59 28.19
N PHE A 112 -5.73 5.51 27.23
CA PHE A 112 -6.22 5.22 25.90
C PHE A 112 -5.34 4.20 25.18
N ALA A 113 -4.00 4.42 25.15
CA ALA A 113 -3.05 3.48 24.54
C ALA A 113 -3.12 2.11 25.22
N ALA A 114 -3.17 2.05 26.55
CA ALA A 114 -3.30 0.80 27.28
C ALA A 114 -4.58 0.03 26.93
N ARG A 115 -5.70 0.72 26.70
CA ARG A 115 -6.99 0.11 26.30
C ARG A 115 -6.90 -0.56 24.94
N TRP A 116 -6.12 -0.02 24.01
CA TRP A 116 -6.00 -0.52 22.62
C TRP A 116 -4.79 -1.43 22.41
N ALA A 117 -3.93 -1.59 23.42
CA ALA A 117 -2.67 -2.34 23.31
C ALA A 117 -2.83 -3.76 22.77
N ASP A 118 -3.88 -4.50 23.19
CA ASP A 118 -4.14 -5.86 22.74
C ASP A 118 -4.57 -5.90 21.26
N ALA A 119 -5.39 -4.94 20.83
CA ALA A 119 -5.82 -4.82 19.44
C ALA A 119 -4.62 -4.46 18.52
N ASP A 120 -3.79 -3.52 18.93
CA ASP A 120 -2.58 -3.15 18.21
C ASP A 120 -1.59 -4.33 18.12
N ALA A 121 -1.41 -5.07 19.23
CA ALA A 121 -0.59 -6.27 19.26
C ALA A 121 -1.14 -7.37 18.34
N GLN A 122 -2.46 -7.51 18.23
CA GLN A 122 -3.08 -8.46 17.29
C GLN A 122 -2.77 -8.10 15.83
N VAL A 123 -2.90 -6.83 15.46
CA VAL A 123 -2.54 -6.36 14.11
C VAL A 123 -1.05 -6.59 13.84
N ALA A 124 -0.17 -6.25 14.81
CA ALA A 124 1.27 -6.46 14.68
C ALA A 124 1.62 -7.95 14.47
N ARG A 125 1.00 -8.87 15.23
CA ARG A 125 1.18 -10.32 15.03
C ARG A 125 0.71 -10.77 13.65
N ARG A 126 -0.42 -10.26 13.17
CA ARG A 126 -0.94 -10.57 11.84
C ARG A 126 0.00 -10.09 10.73
N VAL A 127 0.55 -8.88 10.86
CA VAL A 127 1.58 -8.37 9.92
C VAL A 127 2.82 -9.26 9.93
N ALA A 128 3.33 -9.65 11.10
CA ALA A 128 4.49 -10.53 11.21
C ALA A 128 4.24 -11.89 10.55
N ALA A 129 3.11 -12.53 10.84
CA ALA A 129 2.73 -13.80 10.23
C ALA A 129 2.60 -13.71 8.69
N ALA A 130 2.02 -12.63 8.17
CA ALA A 130 1.93 -12.39 6.73
C ALA A 130 3.31 -12.23 6.09
N ARG A 131 4.23 -11.49 6.74
CA ARG A 131 5.63 -11.34 6.26
C ARG A 131 6.36 -12.67 6.20
N ASP A 132 6.21 -13.54 7.21
CA ASP A 132 6.84 -14.85 7.24
C ASP A 132 6.26 -15.80 6.17
N ARG A 133 4.99 -15.61 5.82
CA ARG A 133 4.30 -16.38 4.76
C ARG A 133 4.67 -15.91 3.37
N LEU A 134 4.97 -14.63 3.18
CA LEU A 134 5.13 -14.00 1.86
C LEU A 134 6.08 -14.75 0.93
N GLY A 135 7.20 -15.26 1.45
CA GLY A 135 8.17 -16.03 0.66
C GLY A 135 7.64 -17.39 0.13
N ARG A 136 6.48 -17.85 0.62
CA ARG A 136 5.83 -19.10 0.19
C ARG A 136 4.62 -18.87 -0.71
N VAL A 137 4.22 -17.60 -0.90
CA VAL A 137 3.09 -17.26 -1.77
C VAL A 137 3.49 -17.46 -3.23
N ARG A 138 2.70 -18.26 -3.94
CA ARG A 138 2.84 -18.49 -5.37
C ARG A 138 1.92 -17.56 -6.14
N LEU A 139 2.41 -17.08 -7.26
CA LEU A 139 1.67 -16.28 -8.23
C LEU A 139 1.44 -17.16 -9.46
N PRO A 140 0.24 -17.75 -9.65
CA PRO A 140 -0.07 -18.57 -10.81
C PRO A 140 -0.07 -17.76 -12.11
N ASP A 141 0.13 -18.44 -13.24
CA ASP A 141 0.08 -17.81 -14.57
C ASP A 141 -1.29 -17.18 -14.85
N ALA A 142 -2.37 -17.77 -14.37
CA ALA A 142 -3.71 -17.19 -14.43
C ALA A 142 -3.77 -15.81 -13.78
N ALA A 143 -3.20 -15.66 -12.57
CA ALA A 143 -3.15 -14.37 -11.88
C ALA A 143 -2.24 -13.37 -12.59
N LEU A 144 -1.13 -13.80 -13.19
CA LEU A 144 -0.27 -12.94 -14.03
C LEU A 144 -1.02 -12.40 -15.24
N ARG A 145 -1.81 -13.26 -15.93
CA ARG A 145 -2.65 -12.82 -17.05
C ARG A 145 -3.74 -11.85 -16.61
N GLN A 146 -4.40 -12.11 -15.49
CA GLN A 146 -5.38 -11.18 -14.92
C GLN A 146 -4.75 -9.79 -14.62
N ILE A 147 -3.55 -9.76 -14.07
CA ILE A 147 -2.83 -8.52 -13.83
C ILE A 147 -2.54 -7.79 -15.14
N ALA A 148 -2.04 -8.49 -16.15
CA ALA A 148 -1.74 -7.91 -17.45
C ALA A 148 -3.00 -7.35 -18.13
N GLU A 149 -4.12 -8.09 -18.13
CA GLU A 149 -5.39 -7.64 -18.67
C GLU A 149 -5.94 -6.42 -17.95
N VAL A 150 -5.86 -6.41 -16.62
CA VAL A 150 -6.28 -5.26 -15.80
C VAL A 150 -5.41 -4.03 -16.10
N CYS A 151 -4.08 -4.17 -16.12
CA CYS A 151 -3.18 -3.05 -16.43
C CYS A 151 -3.42 -2.52 -17.85
N ALA A 152 -3.60 -3.39 -18.84
CA ALA A 152 -3.93 -3.01 -20.21
C ALA A 152 -5.32 -2.33 -20.31
N ALA A 153 -6.32 -2.86 -19.58
CA ALA A 153 -7.64 -2.25 -19.54
C ALA A 153 -7.66 -0.82 -18.99
N PHE A 154 -6.76 -0.50 -18.06
CA PHE A 154 -6.66 0.84 -17.47
C PHE A 154 -5.64 1.76 -18.16
N ASP A 155 -5.10 1.36 -19.30
CA ASP A 155 -4.21 2.18 -20.14
C ASP A 155 -3.02 2.74 -19.35
N VAL A 156 -2.37 1.86 -18.58
CA VAL A 156 -1.26 2.23 -17.71
C VAL A 156 0.05 2.18 -18.48
N ASP A 157 0.85 3.24 -18.38
CA ASP A 157 2.15 3.31 -19.04
C ASP A 157 3.21 2.47 -18.32
N GLY A 158 3.84 1.54 -19.04
CA GLY A 158 5.00 0.77 -18.58
C GLY A 158 4.67 -0.38 -17.62
N MET A 159 5.67 -1.21 -17.32
CA MET A 159 5.51 -2.47 -16.56
C MET A 159 5.57 -2.31 -15.03
N ARG A 160 5.75 -1.08 -14.53
CA ARG A 160 5.81 -0.85 -13.08
C ARG A 160 4.49 -1.18 -12.40
N ALA A 161 3.38 -0.85 -13.04
CA ALA A 161 2.05 -1.16 -12.54
C ALA A 161 1.84 -2.67 -12.36
N ASP A 162 2.21 -3.46 -13.37
CA ASP A 162 2.10 -4.92 -13.35
C ASP A 162 2.91 -5.51 -12.19
N ILE A 163 4.16 -5.07 -12.05
CA ILE A 163 5.07 -5.56 -11.00
C ILE A 163 4.54 -5.18 -9.60
N VAL A 164 4.05 -3.95 -9.45
CA VAL A 164 3.51 -3.48 -8.16
C VAL A 164 2.22 -4.21 -7.83
N THR A 165 1.32 -4.37 -8.78
CA THR A 165 0.05 -5.12 -8.61
C THR A 165 0.33 -6.58 -8.24
N ALA A 166 1.29 -7.23 -8.91
CA ALA A 166 1.69 -8.59 -8.57
C ALA A 166 2.21 -8.71 -7.13
N ARG A 167 3.10 -7.82 -6.72
CA ARG A 167 3.63 -7.80 -5.35
C ARG A 167 2.54 -7.50 -4.30
N ALA A 168 1.64 -6.59 -4.60
CA ALA A 168 0.51 -6.25 -3.72
C ALA A 168 -0.47 -7.43 -3.61
N ALA A 169 -0.78 -8.13 -4.71
CA ALA A 169 -1.62 -9.33 -4.70
C ALA A 169 -1.01 -10.45 -3.85
N MET A 170 0.30 -10.71 -4.00
CA MET A 170 1.00 -11.68 -3.16
C MET A 170 0.98 -11.28 -1.68
N ALA A 171 1.16 -10.00 -1.37
CA ALA A 171 1.09 -9.49 -0.01
C ALA A 171 -0.33 -9.62 0.57
N HIS A 172 -1.37 -9.36 -0.23
CA HIS A 172 -2.75 -9.53 0.18
C HIS A 172 -3.10 -11.01 0.43
N ALA A 173 -2.67 -11.94 -0.45
CA ALA A 173 -2.83 -13.38 -0.22
C ALA A 173 -2.17 -13.81 1.11
N ALA A 174 -0.94 -13.36 1.37
CA ALA A 174 -0.26 -13.62 2.65
C ALA A 174 -1.01 -13.05 3.85
N TRP A 175 -1.57 -11.85 3.73
CA TRP A 175 -2.41 -11.20 4.74
C TRP A 175 -3.71 -11.95 5.03
N GLN A 176 -4.25 -12.64 4.02
CA GLN A 176 -5.45 -13.48 4.11
C GLN A 176 -5.13 -14.95 4.44
N ASP A 177 -3.96 -15.21 5.00
CA ASP A 177 -3.48 -16.54 5.41
C ASP A 177 -3.38 -17.57 4.27
N ARG A 178 -3.26 -17.10 3.01
CA ARG A 178 -3.16 -17.95 1.81
C ARG A 178 -1.73 -17.97 1.24
N THR A 179 -1.42 -19.04 0.52
CA THR A 179 -0.14 -19.25 -0.16
C THR A 179 -0.26 -19.26 -1.68
N VAL A 180 -1.45 -18.96 -2.21
CA VAL A 180 -1.72 -18.85 -3.64
C VAL A 180 -2.54 -17.59 -3.88
N VAL A 181 -2.13 -16.79 -4.86
CA VAL A 181 -2.85 -15.58 -5.28
C VAL A 181 -4.13 -15.98 -6.03
N THR A 182 -5.22 -15.29 -5.73
CA THR A 182 -6.54 -15.44 -6.35
C THR A 182 -6.94 -14.17 -7.09
N ALA A 183 -8.00 -14.22 -7.88
CA ALA A 183 -8.58 -13.06 -8.57
C ALA A 183 -8.96 -11.92 -7.59
N GLU A 184 -9.43 -12.26 -6.39
CA GLU A 184 -9.74 -11.26 -5.37
C GLU A 184 -8.49 -10.52 -4.87
N ASP A 185 -7.34 -11.20 -4.78
CA ASP A 185 -6.08 -10.54 -4.44
C ASP A 185 -5.64 -9.57 -5.54
N VAL A 186 -5.82 -9.95 -6.80
CA VAL A 186 -5.55 -9.07 -7.95
C VAL A 186 -6.47 -7.86 -7.92
N ARG A 187 -7.76 -8.06 -7.65
CA ARG A 187 -8.75 -6.97 -7.49
C ARG A 187 -8.34 -5.96 -6.42
N VAL A 188 -8.03 -6.44 -5.21
CA VAL A 188 -7.61 -5.58 -4.10
C VAL A 188 -6.31 -4.85 -4.43
N ALA A 189 -5.34 -5.56 -5.03
CA ALA A 189 -4.07 -4.97 -5.44
C ALA A 189 -4.26 -3.87 -6.50
N ALA A 190 -5.11 -4.09 -7.50
CA ALA A 190 -5.41 -3.11 -8.55
C ALA A 190 -6.00 -1.82 -7.97
N ARG A 191 -6.94 -1.93 -7.03
CA ARG A 191 -7.55 -0.77 -6.34
C ARG A 191 -6.53 0.10 -5.60
N LEU A 192 -5.41 -0.47 -5.17
CA LEU A 192 -4.35 0.25 -4.46
C LEU A 192 -3.24 0.73 -5.39
N ALA A 193 -2.94 -0.04 -6.45
CA ALA A 193 -1.80 0.21 -7.31
C ALA A 193 -2.09 1.07 -8.54
N LEU A 194 -3.33 1.09 -9.06
CA LEU A 194 -3.63 1.71 -10.35
C LEU A 194 -4.21 3.12 -10.30
N PRO A 195 -4.92 3.60 -9.26
CA PRO A 195 -5.63 4.88 -9.31
C PRO A 195 -4.75 6.07 -9.68
N HIS A 196 -3.50 6.07 -9.23
CA HIS A 196 -2.54 7.15 -9.47
C HIS A 196 -1.67 6.96 -10.73
N ARG A 197 -1.82 5.83 -11.44
CA ARG A 197 -1.07 5.47 -12.65
C ARG A 197 -1.87 5.55 -13.92
N ARG A 198 -3.21 5.49 -13.81
CA ARG A 198 -4.09 5.60 -14.99
C ARG A 198 -4.04 7.01 -15.57
N ARG A 199 -4.20 7.12 -16.88
CA ARG A 199 -4.48 8.41 -17.50
C ARG A 199 -5.86 8.86 -17.05
N ARG A 200 -5.91 9.99 -16.35
CA ARG A 200 -7.17 10.59 -15.89
C ARG A 200 -7.68 11.56 -16.96
N ASP A 201 -8.94 11.42 -17.34
CA ASP A 201 -9.68 12.50 -17.94
C ASP A 201 -10.17 13.46 -16.84
N PRO A 202 -10.21 14.80 -17.11
CA PRO A 202 -10.64 15.78 -16.11
C PRO A 202 -12.05 15.55 -15.54
N PHE A 203 -12.84 14.70 -16.19
CA PHE A 203 -14.22 14.38 -15.81
C PHE A 203 -14.38 13.02 -15.13
N ASP A 204 -13.27 12.28 -14.93
CA ASP A 204 -13.31 10.98 -14.28
C ASP A 204 -13.63 11.09 -12.79
N ALA A 205 -14.48 10.18 -12.30
CA ALA A 205 -14.72 10.03 -10.87
C ALA A 205 -13.43 9.59 -10.14
N PRO A 206 -13.25 9.99 -8.86
CA PRO A 206 -12.18 9.49 -8.01
C PRO A 206 -12.22 7.96 -7.89
N GLY A 207 -11.03 7.33 -7.73
CA GLY A 207 -10.91 5.88 -7.56
C GLY A 207 -10.78 5.13 -8.87
N LEU A 208 -10.94 3.81 -8.82
CA LEU A 208 -10.90 2.92 -9.97
C LEU A 208 -12.33 2.62 -10.42
N ASP A 209 -12.53 2.52 -11.73
CA ASP A 209 -13.82 2.10 -12.30
C ASP A 209 -14.01 0.59 -12.04
N GLU A 210 -14.94 0.28 -11.13
CA GLU A 210 -15.18 -1.10 -10.67
C GLU A 210 -15.77 -1.98 -11.77
N ASP A 211 -16.65 -1.45 -12.61
CA ASP A 211 -17.25 -2.21 -13.70
C ASP A 211 -16.19 -2.60 -14.74
N ARG A 212 -15.29 -1.67 -15.05
CA ARG A 212 -14.16 -1.92 -15.96
C ARG A 212 -13.17 -2.93 -15.36
N LEU A 213 -12.93 -2.87 -14.06
CA LEU A 213 -12.08 -3.83 -13.35
C LEU A 213 -12.70 -5.23 -13.39
N ASP A 214 -13.99 -5.34 -13.10
CA ASP A 214 -14.71 -6.62 -13.14
C ASP A 214 -14.76 -7.22 -14.54
N GLU A 215 -14.92 -6.39 -15.56
CA GLU A 215 -14.90 -6.84 -16.95
C GLU A 215 -13.51 -7.33 -17.37
N ALA A 216 -12.44 -6.63 -16.97
CA ALA A 216 -11.08 -7.07 -17.26
C ALA A 216 -10.74 -8.41 -16.60
N LEU A 217 -11.11 -8.57 -15.32
CA LEU A 217 -10.91 -9.84 -14.60
C LEU A 217 -11.71 -11.00 -15.21
N ARG A 218 -12.95 -10.75 -15.64
CA ARG A 218 -13.77 -11.77 -16.34
C ARG A 218 -13.16 -12.15 -17.69
N ARG A 219 -12.74 -11.20 -18.50
CA ARG A 219 -12.10 -11.47 -19.81
C ARG A 219 -10.86 -12.34 -19.64
N ALA A 220 -10.03 -12.07 -18.64
CA ALA A 220 -8.85 -12.87 -18.37
C ALA A 220 -9.19 -14.32 -17.97
N ALA A 221 -10.25 -14.53 -17.18
CA ALA A 221 -10.72 -15.86 -16.80
C ALA A 221 -11.31 -16.63 -17.98
N ASP A 222 -12.15 -15.97 -18.80
CA ASP A 222 -12.81 -16.59 -19.98
C ASP A 222 -11.80 -16.98 -21.08
N ALA A 223 -10.71 -16.24 -21.23
CA ALA A 223 -9.67 -16.51 -22.22
C ALA A 223 -8.83 -17.77 -21.89
N HIS A 224 -8.78 -18.20 -20.63
CA HIS A 224 -7.95 -19.32 -20.16
C HIS A 224 -8.66 -20.12 -19.05
N PRO A 225 -9.75 -20.83 -19.38
CA PRO A 225 -10.56 -21.55 -18.39
C PRO A 225 -9.82 -22.69 -17.68
N ASP A 226 -8.76 -23.24 -18.30
CA ASP A 226 -7.98 -24.35 -17.75
C ASP A 226 -6.90 -23.92 -16.73
N ASP A 227 -6.67 -22.62 -16.58
CA ASP A 227 -5.65 -22.05 -15.70
C ASP A 227 -6.20 -21.64 -14.32
N ASP A 228 -7.50 -21.83 -14.06
CA ASP A 228 -8.10 -21.49 -12.77
C ASP A 228 -7.49 -22.37 -11.67
N PRO A 229 -6.95 -21.78 -10.58
CA PRO A 229 -6.47 -22.57 -9.46
C PRO A 229 -7.65 -23.40 -8.93
N PRO A 230 -7.45 -24.69 -8.56
CA PRO A 230 -8.51 -25.49 -7.97
C PRO A 230 -9.13 -24.71 -6.81
N ALA A 231 -10.46 -24.68 -6.75
CA ALA A 231 -11.20 -24.07 -5.66
C ALA A 231 -10.58 -24.52 -4.33
N PRO A 232 -10.41 -23.66 -3.33
CA PRO A 232 -9.91 -24.07 -2.04
C PRO A 232 -10.81 -25.21 -1.55
N ASP A 233 -10.21 -26.36 -1.24
CA ASP A 233 -10.91 -27.50 -0.67
C ASP A 233 -11.78 -26.98 0.48
N GLY A 234 -13.07 -27.10 0.31
CA GLY A 234 -14.05 -26.69 1.28
C GLY A 234 -13.95 -27.59 2.51
N ASP A 235 -13.09 -27.22 3.44
CA ASP A 235 -13.20 -27.72 4.80
C ASP A 235 -14.44 -27.07 5.41
N GLY A 236 -15.48 -27.90 5.44
CA GLY A 236 -16.74 -27.57 6.06
C GLY A 236 -16.57 -27.33 7.56
N LEU A 237 -17.55 -26.57 8.05
CA LEU A 237 -17.99 -26.42 9.42
C LEU A 237 -17.57 -25.12 10.12
N GLY A 238 -18.58 -24.37 10.46
CA GLY A 238 -18.51 -23.38 11.50
C GLY A 238 -19.47 -22.21 11.29
N ASP A 239 -20.76 -22.50 11.35
CA ASP A 239 -21.79 -21.53 11.70
C ASP A 239 -21.39 -20.83 13.01
N GLY A 240 -21.23 -19.52 12.97
CA GLY A 240 -20.89 -18.69 14.11
C GLY A 240 -21.16 -17.22 13.81
N GLY A 241 -22.43 -16.85 13.88
CA GLY A 241 -22.86 -15.46 13.79
C GLY A 241 -22.15 -14.58 14.81
N GLY A 242 -21.54 -13.51 14.33
CA GLY A 242 -21.01 -12.41 15.13
C GLY A 242 -21.13 -11.11 14.34
N PRO A 243 -21.50 -10.00 15.00
CA PRO A 243 -22.05 -8.81 14.35
C PRO A 243 -21.00 -7.88 13.79
N GLY A 244 -21.31 -7.34 12.62
CA GLY A 244 -20.91 -6.01 12.20
C GLY A 244 -19.42 -5.67 12.15
N GLY A 245 -18.74 -6.07 11.08
CA GLY A 245 -17.42 -5.53 10.76
C GLY A 245 -17.53 -4.09 10.27
N GLY A 246 -17.26 -3.11 11.14
CA GLY A 246 -17.07 -1.73 10.76
C GLY A 246 -15.82 -1.59 9.90
N ARG A 247 -15.98 -1.03 8.70
CA ARG A 247 -14.85 -0.58 7.88
C ARG A 247 -14.10 0.49 8.64
N VAL A 248 -12.88 0.21 9.07
CA VAL A 248 -11.98 1.21 9.63
C VAL A 248 -11.34 1.94 8.45
N VAL A 249 -11.72 3.19 8.28
CA VAL A 249 -10.99 4.13 7.42
C VAL A 249 -9.94 4.77 8.31
N VAL A 250 -8.67 4.50 8.03
CA VAL A 250 -7.54 5.12 8.72
C VAL A 250 -7.26 6.45 8.02
N GLY A 251 -7.42 7.53 8.77
CA GLY A 251 -6.97 8.87 8.42
C GLY A 251 -5.60 9.11 9.04
#